data_ad56eec6fa06a7160d09a1f11728f235
#
_entry.id   ad56eec6fa06a7160d09a1f11728f235
#
_cell.length_a   1.000
_cell.length_b   1.000
_cell.length_c   1.000
_cell.angle_alpha   90.00
_cell.angle_beta   90.00
_cell.angle_gamma   90.00
#
_symmetry.space_group_name_H-M   'P 1'
#
loop_
_entity.id
_entity.type
_entity.pdbx_description
1 polymer ?
#
loop_
_entity_poly.entity_id
_entity_poly.type
_entity_poly.pdbx_seq_one_letter_code
_entity_poly.pdbx_strand_id
1 'polypeptide(L)'
;MKIIDVICSPGRTGFFFDDQQAIKKGARADGSAYVGEPVTKGFSAVRQAGESISVMLLLEDGQVAYGDCAAVQYSGTGGRDPLFLAGDFIKVIDSHVKPLLVDREADSFKKLCQELDEIEVDGKKLHTAIRYGVSQAILDAVARA
;
A
#
# COMPACT_ATOMS: atom_id res chain seq x y z
N MET A 1 7.60 4.11 -24.19
CA MET A 1 6.89 5.20 -23.41
C MET A 1 7.56 5.30 -22.05
N LYS A 2 8.22 6.43 -21.83
CA LYS A 2 9.01 6.64 -20.59
C LYS A 2 8.13 7.10 -19.44
N ILE A 3 8.39 6.55 -18.24
CA ILE A 3 7.82 7.04 -16.99
C ILE A 3 8.67 8.23 -16.52
N ILE A 4 8.06 9.42 -16.41
CA ILE A 4 8.80 10.64 -16.05
C ILE A 4 8.62 11.05 -14.60
N ASP A 5 7.59 10.55 -13.92
CA ASP A 5 7.41 10.78 -12.49
C ASP A 5 6.53 9.70 -11.84
N VAL A 6 6.66 9.59 -10.52
CA VAL A 6 5.80 8.76 -9.65
C VAL A 6 5.23 9.66 -8.57
N ILE A 7 3.92 9.78 -8.53
CA ILE A 7 3.19 10.65 -7.62
C ILE A 7 2.28 9.80 -6.74
N CYS A 8 2.30 10.04 -5.43
CA CYS A 8 1.47 9.36 -4.46
C CYS A 8 0.45 10.31 -3.84
N SER A 9 -0.77 9.82 -3.64
CA SER A 9 -1.82 10.54 -2.93
C SER A 9 -2.42 9.63 -1.86
N PRO A 10 -2.51 10.10 -0.58
CA PRO A 10 -3.16 9.34 0.47
C PRO A 10 -4.67 9.28 0.23
N GLY A 11 -5.25 8.14 0.57
CA GLY A 11 -6.70 7.91 0.48
C GLY A 11 -7.19 7.11 1.68
N ARG A 12 -8.45 6.76 1.63
CA ARG A 12 -9.10 5.93 2.64
C ARG A 12 -9.76 4.74 2.01
N THR A 13 -9.71 3.62 2.74
CA THR A 13 -10.49 2.42 2.44
C THR A 13 -11.62 2.30 3.46
N GLY A 14 -12.24 1.11 3.61
CA GLY A 14 -13.18 0.85 4.68
C GLY A 14 -12.56 0.99 6.08
N PHE A 15 -12.39 -0.12 6.77
CA PHE A 15 -11.86 -0.12 8.14
C PHE A 15 -10.74 -1.15 8.30
N PHE A 16 -9.82 -0.84 9.22
CA PHE A 16 -8.89 -1.80 9.79
C PHE A 16 -9.40 -2.22 11.17
N PHE A 17 -9.27 -3.51 11.50
CA PHE A 17 -9.83 -4.09 12.73
C PHE A 17 -8.75 -4.80 13.56
N ASP A 18 -8.70 -4.46 14.83
CA ASP A 18 -7.93 -5.20 15.84
C ASP A 18 -8.86 -6.06 16.74
N ASP A 19 -10.03 -6.42 16.21
CA ASP A 19 -11.11 -7.02 16.98
C ASP A 19 -10.78 -8.37 17.59
N GLN A 20 -10.14 -9.28 16.85
CA GLN A 20 -9.83 -10.62 17.35
C GLN A 20 -8.91 -10.58 18.58
N GLN A 21 -7.84 -9.81 18.53
CA GLN A 21 -6.91 -9.69 19.65
C GLN A 21 -7.49 -8.86 20.79
N ALA A 22 -8.16 -7.77 20.47
CA ALA A 22 -8.74 -6.89 21.47
C ALA A 22 -9.90 -7.56 22.23
N ILE A 23 -10.76 -8.34 21.54
CA ILE A 23 -11.85 -9.09 22.18
C ILE A 23 -11.31 -10.14 23.16
N LYS A 24 -10.24 -10.84 22.80
CA LYS A 24 -9.56 -11.75 23.74
C LYS A 24 -9.03 -11.08 24.97
N LYS A 25 -8.78 -9.78 24.92
CA LYS A 25 -8.31 -8.92 26.02
C LYS A 25 -9.43 -8.13 26.71
N GLY A 26 -10.70 -8.39 26.38
CA GLY A 26 -11.86 -7.81 27.04
C GLY A 26 -12.59 -6.71 26.26
N ALA A 27 -12.15 -6.35 25.06
CA ALA A 27 -12.92 -5.45 24.21
C ALA A 27 -14.23 -6.10 23.76
N ARG A 28 -15.25 -5.29 23.49
CA ARG A 28 -16.57 -5.74 23.06
C ARG A 28 -17.17 -4.82 22.00
N ALA A 29 -18.02 -5.39 21.17
CA ALA A 29 -18.79 -4.61 20.23
C ALA A 29 -19.89 -3.78 20.95
N ASP A 30 -20.09 -2.55 20.51
CA ASP A 30 -21.14 -1.65 20.97
C ASP A 30 -21.71 -0.89 19.75
N GLY A 31 -22.76 -1.46 19.16
CA GLY A 31 -23.32 -0.97 17.89
C GLY A 31 -22.30 -1.06 16.76
N SER A 32 -21.98 0.06 16.12
CA SER A 32 -20.97 0.16 15.05
C SER A 32 -19.54 0.39 15.55
N ALA A 33 -19.36 0.52 16.86
CA ALA A 33 -18.08 0.78 17.50
C ALA A 33 -17.65 -0.40 18.39
N TYR A 34 -16.43 -0.31 18.92
CA TYR A 34 -15.91 -1.21 19.95
C TYR A 34 -15.60 -0.41 21.21
N VAL A 35 -15.91 -0.99 22.37
CA VAL A 35 -15.47 -0.52 23.69
C VAL A 35 -14.29 -1.36 24.12
N GLY A 36 -13.17 -0.71 24.41
CA GLY A 36 -11.92 -1.34 24.79
C GLY A 36 -10.74 -0.79 23.99
N GLU A 37 -9.53 -1.26 24.33
CA GLU A 37 -8.30 -0.77 23.72
C GLU A 37 -7.77 -1.73 22.65
N PRO A 38 -7.13 -1.20 21.60
CA PRO A 38 -6.40 -2.02 20.66
C PRO A 38 -5.18 -2.65 21.32
N VAL A 39 -4.72 -3.79 20.83
CA VAL A 39 -3.56 -4.49 21.35
C VAL A 39 -2.45 -4.69 20.33
N THR A 40 -2.77 -4.69 19.05
CA THR A 40 -1.78 -4.85 17.98
C THR A 40 -1.08 -3.53 17.68
N LYS A 41 0.24 -3.59 17.59
CA LYS A 41 1.07 -2.42 17.29
C LYS A 41 0.61 -1.71 16.00
N GLY A 42 0.47 -0.41 16.09
CA GLY A 42 0.07 0.47 14.99
C GLY A 42 -1.41 0.85 15.01
N PHE A 43 -2.27 0.03 15.64
CA PHE A 43 -3.68 0.40 15.82
C PHE A 43 -3.84 1.49 16.88
N SER A 44 -4.65 2.49 16.58
CA SER A 44 -5.05 3.56 17.51
C SER A 44 -6.43 3.31 18.13
N ALA A 45 -7.22 2.43 17.53
CA ALA A 45 -8.53 1.98 18.01
C ALA A 45 -8.78 0.56 17.56
N VAL A 46 -9.68 -0.17 18.21
CA VAL A 46 -10.05 -1.55 17.83
C VAL A 46 -10.63 -1.58 16.41
N ARG A 47 -11.36 -0.54 16.04
CA ARG A 47 -11.83 -0.31 14.67
C ARG A 47 -11.43 1.12 14.28
N GLN A 48 -10.70 1.25 13.19
CA GLN A 48 -10.28 2.55 12.66
C GLN A 48 -10.44 2.61 11.15
N ALA A 49 -10.52 3.82 10.60
CA ALA A 49 -10.57 4.01 9.16
C ALA A 49 -9.33 3.40 8.50
N GLY A 50 -9.54 2.61 7.46
CA GLY A 50 -8.46 2.08 6.63
C GLY A 50 -7.85 3.17 5.76
N GLU A 51 -6.56 3.02 5.45
CA GLU A 51 -5.82 3.96 4.62
C GLU A 51 -5.35 3.28 3.33
N SER A 52 -5.20 4.08 2.29
CA SER A 52 -4.72 3.66 0.98
C SER A 52 -3.77 4.70 0.39
N ILE A 53 -3.06 4.31 -0.67
CA ILE A 53 -2.23 5.23 -1.44
C ILE A 53 -2.58 5.01 -2.91
N SER A 54 -3.04 6.05 -3.59
CA SER A 54 -3.12 6.06 -5.05
C SER A 54 -1.73 6.37 -5.60
N VAL A 55 -1.25 5.51 -6.49
CA VAL A 55 0.01 5.69 -7.21
C VAL A 55 -0.29 6.09 -8.64
N MET A 56 0.31 7.18 -9.08
CA MET A 56 0.19 7.73 -10.41
C MET A 56 1.56 7.71 -11.09
N LEU A 57 1.67 7.05 -12.23
CA LEU A 57 2.86 7.10 -13.08
C LEU A 57 2.59 8.09 -14.21
N LEU A 58 3.31 9.20 -14.19
CA LEU A 58 3.23 10.19 -15.27
C LEU A 58 4.10 9.74 -16.43
N LEU A 59 3.52 9.64 -17.62
CA LEU A 59 4.18 9.23 -18.84
C LEU A 59 4.64 10.46 -19.66
N GLU A 60 5.66 10.28 -20.48
CA GLU A 60 6.29 11.36 -21.26
C GLU A 60 5.34 12.08 -22.23
N ASP A 61 4.26 11.43 -22.63
CA ASP A 61 3.23 12.03 -23.49
C ASP A 61 2.11 12.74 -22.72
N GLY A 62 2.24 12.81 -21.38
CA GLY A 62 1.27 13.46 -20.49
C GLY A 62 0.14 12.53 -20.01
N GLN A 63 0.09 11.28 -20.46
CA GLN A 63 -0.85 10.30 -19.87
C GLN A 63 -0.45 9.97 -18.43
N VAL A 64 -1.43 9.54 -17.65
CA VAL A 64 -1.24 9.07 -16.27
C VAL A 64 -1.76 7.65 -16.14
N ALA A 65 -0.91 6.76 -15.67
CA ALA A 65 -1.29 5.39 -15.32
C ALA A 65 -1.52 5.28 -13.81
N TYR A 66 -2.47 4.46 -13.40
CA TYR A 66 -2.98 4.42 -12.03
C TYR A 66 -2.87 3.03 -11.38
N GLY A 67 -2.65 3.03 -10.08
CA GLY A 67 -2.80 1.87 -9.23
C GLY A 67 -3.09 2.29 -7.80
N ASP A 68 -3.75 1.43 -7.03
CA ASP A 68 -4.11 1.70 -5.65
C ASP A 68 -3.48 0.68 -4.70
N CYS A 69 -2.67 1.20 -3.78
CA CYS A 69 -2.14 0.42 -2.68
C CYS A 69 -3.19 0.36 -1.58
N ALA A 70 -3.86 -0.77 -1.47
CA ALA A 70 -4.90 -0.99 -0.48
C ALA A 70 -4.68 -2.35 0.22
N ALA A 71 -5.00 -2.41 1.50
CA ALA A 71 -4.95 -3.62 2.29
C ALA A 71 -6.25 -3.80 3.06
N VAL A 72 -6.63 -5.04 3.29
CA VAL A 72 -7.64 -5.41 4.28
C VAL A 72 -6.88 -5.95 5.48
N GLN A 73 -6.96 -5.25 6.61
CA GLN A 73 -6.17 -5.59 7.79
C GLN A 73 -7.04 -5.88 9.00
N TYR A 74 -6.87 -7.11 9.48
CA TYR A 74 -7.45 -7.63 10.70
C TYR A 74 -6.35 -8.15 11.60
N SER A 75 -6.48 -7.95 12.90
CA SER A 75 -5.55 -8.52 13.86
C SER A 75 -5.59 -10.06 13.85
N GLY A 76 -4.46 -10.68 14.04
CA GLY A 76 -4.32 -12.13 14.10
C GLY A 76 -4.39 -12.85 12.75
N THR A 77 -4.57 -12.15 11.65
CA THR A 77 -4.54 -12.72 10.31
C THR A 77 -3.18 -12.53 9.65
N GLY A 78 -2.39 -13.57 9.62
CA GLY A 78 -1.19 -13.66 8.79
C GLY A 78 -0.02 -12.74 9.11
N GLY A 79 -0.19 -11.68 9.84
CA GLY A 79 0.82 -10.83 10.51
C GLY A 79 2.16 -10.55 9.82
N ARG A 80 2.26 -10.69 8.49
CA ARG A 80 3.53 -10.49 7.78
C ARG A 80 3.86 -9.04 7.53
N ASP A 81 2.84 -8.25 7.21
CA ASP A 81 3.00 -6.84 6.94
C ASP A 81 2.51 -6.00 8.14
N PRO A 82 3.17 -4.87 8.43
CA PRO A 82 2.67 -3.93 9.43
C PRO A 82 1.37 -3.28 8.98
N LEU A 83 0.71 -2.55 9.88
CA LEU A 83 -0.48 -1.79 9.55
C LEU A 83 -0.16 -0.77 8.44
N PHE A 84 -0.98 -0.73 7.40
CA PHE A 84 -0.75 0.10 6.22
C PHE A 84 -1.22 1.54 6.47
N LEU A 85 -0.31 2.38 6.97
CA LEU A 85 -0.54 3.80 7.18
C LEU A 85 0.08 4.60 6.03
N ALA A 86 -0.75 5.38 5.33
CA ALA A 86 -0.35 6.06 4.09
C ALA A 86 0.88 6.97 4.27
N GLY A 87 0.93 7.74 5.35
CA GLY A 87 2.04 8.65 5.61
C GLY A 87 3.40 7.96 5.70
N ASP A 88 3.45 6.76 6.28
CA ASP A 88 4.70 6.00 6.41
C ASP A 88 5.11 5.39 5.07
N PHE A 89 4.16 4.84 4.32
CA PHE A 89 4.46 4.09 3.10
C PHE A 89 4.59 4.96 1.84
N ILE A 90 4.05 6.18 1.81
CA ILE A 90 4.39 7.18 0.78
C ILE A 90 5.90 7.45 0.81
N LYS A 91 6.51 7.57 1.99
CA LYS A 91 7.96 7.74 2.13
C LYS A 91 8.74 6.57 1.56
N VAL A 92 8.24 5.36 1.75
CA VAL A 92 8.87 4.14 1.19
C VAL A 92 8.78 4.14 -0.34
N ILE A 93 7.63 4.50 -0.90
CA ILE A 93 7.45 4.59 -2.35
C ILE A 93 8.38 5.66 -2.94
N ASP A 94 8.42 6.83 -2.35
CA ASP A 94 9.28 7.94 -2.81
C ASP A 94 10.77 7.58 -2.75
N SER A 95 11.20 6.85 -1.73
CA SER A 95 12.60 6.52 -1.51
C SER A 95 13.08 5.29 -2.30
N HIS A 96 12.21 4.32 -2.59
CA HIS A 96 12.61 3.01 -3.13
C HIS A 96 11.93 2.66 -4.46
N VAL A 97 10.66 3.03 -4.66
CA VAL A 97 9.92 2.71 -5.88
C VAL A 97 10.12 3.77 -6.95
N LYS A 98 10.02 5.03 -6.58
CA LYS A 98 10.21 6.15 -7.52
C LYS A 98 11.57 6.10 -8.23
N PRO A 99 12.71 5.89 -7.54
CA PRO A 99 14.00 5.77 -8.22
C PRO A 99 14.10 4.56 -9.15
N LEU A 100 13.33 3.50 -8.90
CA LEU A 100 13.30 2.33 -9.78
C LEU A 100 12.56 2.64 -11.09
N LEU A 101 11.50 3.43 -11.04
CA LEU A 101 10.56 3.60 -12.17
C LEU A 101 10.81 4.86 -13.00
N VAL A 102 11.31 5.95 -12.39
CA VAL A 102 11.57 7.19 -13.14
C VAL A 102 12.67 6.96 -14.17
N ASP A 103 12.49 7.53 -15.34
CA ASP A 103 13.33 7.38 -16.54
C ASP A 103 13.35 5.95 -17.15
N ARG A 104 12.48 5.07 -16.70
CA ARG A 104 12.32 3.73 -17.27
C ARG A 104 11.28 3.70 -18.39
N GLU A 105 11.53 2.86 -19.38
CA GLU A 105 10.53 2.54 -20.40
C GLU A 105 9.46 1.59 -19.82
N ALA A 106 8.20 1.92 -20.06
CA ALA A 106 7.07 1.03 -19.75
C ALA A 106 6.93 -0.01 -20.88
N ASP A 107 7.93 -0.86 -21.03
CA ASP A 107 8.05 -1.83 -22.12
C ASP A 107 7.70 -3.27 -21.72
N SER A 108 7.86 -3.60 -20.44
CA SER A 108 7.64 -4.96 -19.95
C SER A 108 7.11 -4.98 -18.52
N PHE A 109 5.82 -5.30 -18.40
CA PHE A 109 5.19 -5.52 -17.10
C PHE A 109 5.95 -6.54 -16.24
N LYS A 110 6.25 -7.70 -16.82
CA LYS A 110 6.95 -8.77 -16.11
C LYS A 110 8.29 -8.32 -15.54
N LYS A 111 9.11 -7.66 -16.37
CA LYS A 111 10.43 -7.19 -15.96
C LYS A 111 10.36 -6.18 -14.84
N LEU A 112 9.53 -5.14 -15.00
CA LEU A 112 9.38 -4.08 -14.01
C LEU A 112 8.83 -4.61 -12.68
N CYS A 113 7.87 -5.55 -12.72
CA CYS A 113 7.35 -6.17 -11.50
C CYS A 113 8.35 -7.11 -10.83
N GLN A 114 9.19 -7.82 -11.58
CA GLN A 114 10.27 -8.61 -10.98
C GLN A 114 11.28 -7.71 -10.23
N GLU A 115 11.68 -6.60 -10.84
CA GLU A 115 12.56 -5.64 -10.19
C GLU A 115 11.91 -4.99 -8.96
N LEU A 116 10.60 -4.69 -9.01
CA LEU A 116 9.83 -4.22 -7.86
C LEU A 116 9.84 -5.24 -6.71
N ASP A 117 9.66 -6.51 -7.03
CA ASP A 117 9.64 -7.60 -6.05
C ASP A 117 11.01 -7.88 -5.40
N GLU A 118 12.10 -7.41 -6.01
CA GLU A 118 13.45 -7.53 -5.47
C GLU A 118 13.80 -6.40 -4.48
N ILE A 119 13.00 -5.33 -4.42
CA ILE A 119 13.25 -4.24 -3.47
C ILE A 119 13.13 -4.75 -2.04
N GLU A 120 14.15 -4.49 -1.24
CA GLU A 120 14.16 -4.72 0.19
C GLU A 120 14.38 -3.42 0.95
N VAL A 121 13.64 -3.23 2.03
CA VAL A 121 13.75 -2.11 2.96
C VAL A 121 13.96 -2.69 4.35
N ASP A 122 15.10 -2.38 4.99
CA ASP A 122 15.48 -2.93 6.28
C ASP A 122 15.47 -4.48 6.31
N GLY A 123 15.91 -5.11 5.23
CA GLY A 123 15.98 -6.56 5.08
C GLY A 123 14.64 -7.24 4.83
N LYS A 124 13.59 -6.49 4.54
CA LYS A 124 12.25 -7.01 4.25
C LYS A 124 11.77 -6.55 2.89
N LYS A 125 10.99 -7.38 2.22
CA LYS A 125 10.29 -7.00 1.00
C LYS A 125 9.30 -5.86 1.27
N LEU A 126 8.98 -5.11 0.23
CA LEU A 126 7.93 -4.10 0.29
C LEU A 126 6.61 -4.69 0.81
N HIS A 127 5.84 -3.86 1.53
CA HIS A 127 4.50 -4.21 1.95
C HIS A 127 3.68 -4.74 0.76
N THR A 128 2.90 -5.78 0.97
CA THR A 128 2.09 -6.42 -0.09
C THR A 128 1.17 -5.41 -0.78
N ALA A 129 0.59 -4.45 -0.04
CA ALA A 129 -0.26 -3.41 -0.61
C ALA A 129 0.51 -2.51 -1.60
N ILE A 130 1.78 -2.19 -1.33
CA ILE A 130 2.62 -1.42 -2.27
C ILE A 130 2.88 -2.24 -3.53
N ARG A 131 3.31 -3.48 -3.38
CA ARG A 131 3.57 -4.36 -4.52
C ARG A 131 2.34 -4.52 -5.40
N TYR A 132 1.17 -4.68 -4.79
CA TYR A 132 -0.11 -4.78 -5.47
C TYR A 132 -0.45 -3.50 -6.24
N GLY A 133 -0.48 -2.34 -5.58
CA GLY A 133 -0.88 -1.07 -6.19
C GLY A 133 0.11 -0.58 -7.25
N VAL A 134 1.41 -0.70 -6.99
CA VAL A 134 2.44 -0.31 -7.95
C VAL A 134 2.42 -1.21 -9.19
N SER A 135 2.20 -2.53 -9.01
CA SER A 135 2.09 -3.42 -10.16
C SER A 135 0.88 -3.11 -11.05
N GLN A 136 -0.23 -2.67 -10.47
CA GLN A 136 -1.38 -2.18 -11.25
C GLN A 136 -1.00 -0.95 -12.09
N ALA A 137 -0.34 0.04 -11.47
CA ALA A 137 0.11 1.24 -12.18
C ALA A 137 1.10 0.90 -13.32
N ILE A 138 2.02 -0.03 -13.08
CA ILE A 138 2.94 -0.54 -14.13
C ILE A 138 2.15 -1.20 -15.27
N LEU A 139 1.17 -2.04 -14.94
CA LEU A 139 0.34 -2.70 -15.97
C LEU A 139 -0.41 -1.68 -16.82
N ASP A 140 -1.01 -0.68 -16.17
CA ASP A 140 -1.72 0.40 -16.87
C ASP A 140 -0.76 1.22 -17.75
N ALA A 141 0.46 1.53 -17.26
CA ALA A 141 1.47 2.22 -18.03
C ALA A 141 1.90 1.43 -19.28
N VAL A 142 2.18 0.13 -19.11
CA VAL A 142 2.56 -0.74 -20.24
C VAL A 142 1.41 -0.87 -21.25
N ALA A 143 0.17 -0.91 -20.79
CA ALA A 143 -1.00 -0.99 -21.68
C ALA A 143 -1.26 0.30 -22.48
N ARG A 144 -0.80 1.45 -21.94
CA ARG A 144 -0.91 2.76 -22.63
C ARG A 144 0.25 3.06 -23.57
N ALA A 145 1.35 2.35 -23.39
CA ALA A 145 2.60 2.60 -24.11
C ALA A 145 2.56 2.14 -25.61
#